data_20496454291c1718b53d1259fc96fccf
#
_entry.id   20496454291c1718b53d1259fc96fccf
#
_cell.length_a   1.000
_cell.length_b   1.000
_cell.length_c   1.000
_cell.angle_alpha   90.00
_cell.angle_beta   90.00
_cell.angle_gamma   90.00
#
_symmetry.space_group_name_H-M   'P 1'
#
loop_
_entity.id
_entity.type
_entity.pdbx_description
1 polymer ?
#
loop_
_entity_poly.entity_id
_entity_poly.type
_entity_poly.pdbx_seq_one_letter_code
_entity_poly.pdbx_strand_id
1 'polypeptide(L)'
;SVAAVQAADLPNVLWLTSEDNGPHLGCYGDKYATTPILDALAAKGMIYTRAISNAPVCAPARTTIISGMYPPSTGSEHMRSMTSLPAGYKMYPAYLRELGYYCTNKSKEDYNLRKEGEVWNESGGKGHWRNRPDKKQPFFAIFNYTVCHESRIRKRPHTQVHDPAKVRVPAYHPDHPEVRKDWAQYHDKLTEMDTQVGAQLKELEAAGLADDTITFYYGDHGSGMPRSKRWPFFSGLNVPLIVHVPEKWKHLAASDYKVGGSSDRRVGFIDLAPTLLSIAGKKPPAHMQGHAFMGKHEAPAQEYGYGFRGRMDERYDMVRSVVGKRYMYIRNYMPHKLYGQHVGYMFVTTTTQVWKRLYDEGKLNEAQSHFWKTKPAEELYDLEADPDEVNNLVGSKKHQKILEQMRKAHREHVTQIRDVGFLPEGEIHERSKGSTPYEMGHDDKKYPFEKIHAAADMASSMRSKDILAITKLLDDDDSAVRYWGALGLLMQEKAGVKKGRAKLLEALNDKSPYVRVIAAEALGKYGSKEDVAKAVAHWAGSLDITDAVEAQALLELGQPLGSGHQARPCHGGLLPQARGDIHGLTLVETCVEIDGHGRALVEFGIQQAGAVQCQPQAAGQHQGDGDGEHGQEATH
;
A
#
# COMPACT_ATOMS: atom_id res chain seq x y z
N SER A 1 12.61 28.16 -43.27
CA SER A 1 13.68 27.80 -42.34
C SER A 1 13.07 27.56 -40.94
N VAL A 2 12.86 26.30 -40.60
CA VAL A 2 12.54 25.88 -39.22
C VAL A 2 13.86 26.10 -38.47
N ALA A 3 13.90 27.10 -37.59
CA ALA A 3 15.02 27.27 -36.68
C ALA A 3 15.14 25.99 -35.86
N ALA A 4 16.26 25.28 -36.02
CA ALA A 4 16.60 24.19 -35.15
C ALA A 4 16.70 24.79 -33.74
N VAL A 5 15.73 24.46 -32.87
CA VAL A 5 15.83 24.74 -31.47
C VAL A 5 17.05 23.94 -31.01
N GLN A 6 18.13 24.66 -30.69
CA GLN A 6 19.35 24.07 -30.12
C GLN A 6 18.88 23.24 -28.90
N ALA A 7 19.11 21.92 -28.93
CA ALA A 7 18.74 21.07 -27.84
C ALA A 7 19.29 21.66 -26.56
N ALA A 8 18.42 22.05 -25.64
CA ALA A 8 18.84 22.56 -24.34
C ALA A 8 19.78 21.52 -23.71
N ASP A 9 20.89 21.98 -23.13
CA ASP A 9 21.76 21.09 -22.36
C ASP A 9 20.94 20.57 -21.17
N LEU A 10 20.59 19.28 -21.17
CA LEU A 10 19.73 18.63 -20.20
C LEU A 10 20.54 17.60 -19.41
N PRO A 11 20.39 17.54 -18.06
CA PRO A 11 21.08 16.53 -17.27
C PRO A 11 20.56 15.12 -17.57
N ASN A 12 21.44 14.13 -17.48
CA ASN A 12 20.97 12.77 -17.25
C ASN A 12 20.37 12.66 -15.86
N VAL A 13 19.37 11.79 -15.68
CA VAL A 13 18.80 11.50 -14.37
C VAL A 13 18.81 10.00 -14.12
N LEU A 14 19.37 9.61 -12.98
CA LEU A 14 19.43 8.22 -12.52
C LEU A 14 18.64 8.07 -11.23
N TRP A 15 17.67 7.18 -11.22
CA TRP A 15 16.96 6.75 -10.01
C TRP A 15 17.35 5.34 -9.62
N LEU A 16 17.78 5.19 -8.38
CA LEU A 16 18.15 3.94 -7.72
C LEU A 16 17.09 3.70 -6.64
N THR A 17 16.18 2.76 -6.88
CA THR A 17 15.01 2.53 -6.01
C THR A 17 15.12 1.17 -5.36
N SER A 18 15.12 1.13 -4.03
CA SER A 18 15.03 -0.13 -3.27
C SER A 18 13.58 -0.44 -2.87
N GLU A 19 13.24 -1.71 -2.80
CA GLU A 19 11.95 -2.14 -2.25
C GLU A 19 12.00 -2.24 -0.73
N ASP A 20 10.85 -2.01 -0.08
CA ASP A 20 10.61 -2.27 1.34
C ASP A 20 11.70 -1.69 2.26
N ASN A 21 12.17 -0.48 1.99
CA ASN A 21 13.30 0.11 2.68
C ASN A 21 12.94 1.43 3.38
N GLY A 22 12.78 1.37 4.70
CA GLY A 22 12.76 2.57 5.56
C GLY A 22 14.15 3.18 5.73
N PRO A 23 14.31 4.28 6.51
CA PRO A 23 15.57 4.99 6.67
C PRO A 23 16.60 4.24 7.56
N HIS A 24 16.72 2.93 7.39
CA HIS A 24 17.64 2.05 8.14
C HIS A 24 19.00 1.98 7.43
N LEU A 25 19.66 3.13 7.27
CA LEU A 25 20.95 3.30 6.61
C LEU A 25 21.92 4.06 7.54
N GLY A 26 23.22 3.85 7.38
CA GLY A 26 24.25 4.53 8.17
C GLY A 26 24.14 6.05 8.12
N CYS A 27 23.96 6.64 6.93
CA CYS A 27 23.78 8.08 6.73
C CYS A 27 22.50 8.66 7.38
N TYR A 28 21.52 7.83 7.74
CA TYR A 28 20.34 8.21 8.54
C TYR A 28 20.53 7.96 10.04
N GLY A 29 21.74 7.59 10.48
CA GLY A 29 22.08 7.39 11.88
C GLY A 29 21.80 6.00 12.43
N ASP A 30 21.46 5.02 11.60
CA ASP A 30 21.34 3.64 12.02
C ASP A 30 22.74 3.01 12.16
N LYS A 31 23.19 2.88 13.40
CA LYS A 31 24.52 2.33 13.73
C LYS A 31 24.62 0.80 13.51
N TYR A 32 23.51 0.13 13.34
CA TYR A 32 23.47 -1.31 13.08
C TYR A 32 23.53 -1.61 11.57
N ALA A 33 23.14 -0.66 10.73
CA ALA A 33 23.19 -0.80 9.27
C ALA A 33 24.63 -0.78 8.75
N THR A 34 24.88 -1.55 7.67
CA THR A 34 26.15 -1.58 6.93
C THR A 34 25.86 -1.19 5.48
N THR A 35 25.93 0.13 5.18
CA THR A 35 25.55 0.70 3.88
C THR A 35 26.58 1.72 3.37
N PRO A 36 27.88 1.32 3.25
CA PRO A 36 28.98 2.26 2.97
C PRO A 36 28.86 2.97 1.62
N ILE A 37 28.20 2.38 0.63
CA ILE A 37 28.03 2.99 -0.70
C ILE A 37 27.01 4.13 -0.63
N LEU A 38 25.87 3.89 0.00
CA LEU A 38 24.85 4.92 0.18
C LEU A 38 25.33 6.03 1.14
N ASP A 39 26.10 5.68 2.16
CA ASP A 39 26.71 6.65 3.06
C ASP A 39 27.69 7.57 2.29
N ALA A 40 28.49 7.00 1.36
CA ALA A 40 29.37 7.77 0.49
C ALA A 40 28.59 8.62 -0.53
N LEU A 41 27.47 8.12 -1.06
CA LEU A 41 26.57 8.90 -1.94
C LEU A 41 25.96 10.08 -1.16
N ALA A 42 25.51 9.86 0.06
CA ALA A 42 24.98 10.90 0.94
C ALA A 42 26.03 11.98 1.28
N ALA A 43 27.28 11.58 1.49
CA ALA A 43 28.38 12.52 1.75
C ALA A 43 28.70 13.43 0.55
N LYS A 44 28.45 12.96 -0.68
CA LYS A 44 28.57 13.75 -1.93
C LYS A 44 27.27 14.47 -2.31
N GLY A 45 26.14 14.07 -1.74
CA GLY A 45 24.81 14.60 -2.02
C GLY A 45 24.20 15.28 -0.80
N MET A 46 22.88 15.19 -0.68
CA MET A 46 22.09 15.63 0.48
C MET A 46 21.03 14.59 0.81
N ILE A 47 20.75 14.39 2.10
CA ILE A 47 19.66 13.53 2.56
C ILE A 47 18.41 14.34 2.93
N TYR A 48 17.23 13.80 2.63
CA TYR A 48 15.96 14.33 3.10
C TYR A 48 15.43 13.43 4.22
N THR A 49 15.32 13.97 5.44
CA THR A 49 14.93 13.19 6.63
C THR A 49 13.42 12.99 6.75
N ARG A 50 12.64 13.68 5.92
CA ARG A 50 11.17 13.66 5.91
C ARG A 50 10.61 13.34 4.52
N ALA A 51 11.21 12.34 3.86
CA ALA A 51 10.67 11.82 2.61
C ALA A 51 9.55 10.79 2.90
N ILE A 52 8.44 10.88 2.16
CA ILE A 52 7.20 10.16 2.45
C ILE A 52 6.70 9.46 1.20
N SER A 53 6.49 8.14 1.26
CA SER A 53 6.02 7.33 0.14
C SER A 53 4.55 7.55 -0.24
N ASN A 54 3.77 8.29 0.53
CA ASN A 54 2.32 8.47 0.45
C ASN A 54 1.50 7.17 0.65
N ALA A 55 1.99 6.01 0.28
CA ALA A 55 1.36 4.72 0.54
C ALA A 55 2.38 3.71 1.06
N PRO A 56 2.04 2.89 2.08
CA PRO A 56 3.00 1.97 2.71
C PRO A 56 3.08 0.61 2.01
N VAL A 57 2.94 0.59 0.68
CA VAL A 57 3.03 -0.64 -0.13
C VAL A 57 3.33 -0.29 -1.59
N CYS A 58 4.00 -1.22 -2.31
CA CYS A 58 4.61 -0.97 -3.62
C CYS A 58 3.65 -0.36 -4.66
N ALA A 59 2.54 -1.02 -5.00
CA ALA A 59 1.72 -0.62 -6.15
C ALA A 59 1.10 0.77 -6.00
N PRO A 60 0.40 1.14 -4.91
CA PRO A 60 -0.11 2.50 -4.77
C PRO A 60 1.00 3.55 -4.58
N ALA A 61 2.13 3.22 -3.94
CA ALA A 61 3.28 4.14 -3.85
C ALA A 61 3.86 4.44 -5.24
N ARG A 62 4.10 3.40 -6.06
CA ARG A 62 4.59 3.53 -7.43
C ARG A 62 3.58 4.20 -8.36
N THR A 63 2.28 4.02 -8.10
CA THR A 63 1.19 4.71 -8.80
C THR A 63 1.22 6.21 -8.51
N THR A 64 1.48 6.61 -7.27
CA THR A 64 1.67 8.02 -6.90
C THR A 64 2.83 8.63 -7.68
N ILE A 65 3.97 7.94 -7.75
CA ILE A 65 5.16 8.43 -8.46
C ILE A 65 4.87 8.57 -9.97
N ILE A 66 4.32 7.52 -10.60
CA ILE A 66 4.20 7.49 -12.07
C ILE A 66 3.21 8.50 -12.61
N SER A 67 2.18 8.84 -11.84
CA SER A 67 1.12 9.77 -12.24
C SER A 67 1.35 11.20 -11.77
N GLY A 68 2.06 11.42 -10.66
CA GLY A 68 2.10 12.70 -9.95
C GLY A 68 0.74 13.08 -9.35
N MET A 69 -0.16 12.09 -9.15
CA MET A 69 -1.50 12.27 -8.61
C MET A 69 -1.71 11.32 -7.42
N TYR A 70 -2.49 11.75 -6.44
CA TYR A 70 -2.86 10.88 -5.32
C TYR A 70 -3.79 9.76 -5.79
N PRO A 71 -3.45 8.48 -5.61
CA PRO A 71 -4.32 7.35 -5.92
C PRO A 71 -5.75 7.44 -5.41
N PRO A 72 -6.04 8.00 -4.21
CA PRO A 72 -7.41 8.27 -3.78
C PRO A 72 -8.21 9.19 -4.71
N SER A 73 -7.58 10.10 -5.46
CA SER A 73 -8.29 10.96 -6.43
C SER A 73 -8.56 10.27 -7.77
N THR A 74 -7.79 9.23 -8.10
CA THR A 74 -7.88 8.50 -9.36
C THR A 74 -8.52 7.12 -9.22
N GLY A 75 -9.00 6.77 -8.02
CA GLY A 75 -9.55 5.44 -7.72
C GLY A 75 -8.53 4.30 -7.78
N SER A 76 -7.22 4.63 -7.78
CA SER A 76 -6.14 3.66 -7.90
C SER A 76 -5.45 3.32 -6.57
N GLU A 77 -6.11 3.61 -5.44
CA GLU A 77 -5.56 3.33 -4.11
C GLU A 77 -5.60 1.84 -3.72
N HIS A 78 -6.49 1.08 -4.30
CA HIS A 78 -6.64 -0.35 -4.05
C HIS A 78 -5.64 -1.16 -4.86
N MET A 79 -5.05 -2.18 -4.25
CA MET A 79 -4.09 -3.06 -4.94
C MET A 79 -4.72 -3.65 -6.21
N ARG A 80 -4.08 -3.40 -7.36
CA ARG A 80 -4.46 -3.89 -8.69
C ARG A 80 -5.83 -3.42 -9.19
N SER A 81 -6.27 -2.23 -8.76
CA SER A 81 -7.55 -1.63 -9.21
C SER A 81 -7.59 -1.34 -10.71
N MET A 82 -6.44 -1.13 -11.36
CA MET A 82 -6.30 -0.95 -12.81
C MET A 82 -7.26 0.09 -13.41
N THR A 83 -7.34 1.26 -12.78
CA THR A 83 -8.11 2.39 -13.29
C THR A 83 -7.36 3.13 -14.42
N SER A 84 -8.04 4.04 -15.12
CA SER A 84 -7.45 4.87 -16.17
C SER A 84 -7.35 6.32 -15.72
N LEU A 85 -6.34 7.02 -16.25
CA LEU A 85 -6.25 8.48 -16.15
C LEU A 85 -7.20 9.14 -17.16
N PRO A 86 -7.63 10.39 -16.96
CA PRO A 86 -8.35 11.16 -17.96
C PRO A 86 -7.59 11.28 -19.28
N ALA A 87 -8.33 11.40 -20.38
CA ALA A 87 -7.75 11.59 -21.69
C ALA A 87 -6.77 12.77 -21.72
N GLY A 88 -5.58 12.57 -22.27
CA GLY A 88 -4.52 13.58 -22.32
C GLY A 88 -3.64 13.69 -21.06
N TYR A 89 -3.99 13.04 -19.96
CA TYR A 89 -3.12 12.92 -18.79
C TYR A 89 -2.12 11.78 -19.03
N LYS A 90 -0.84 12.05 -18.84
CA LYS A 90 0.22 11.09 -19.15
C LYS A 90 0.99 10.73 -17.89
N MET A 91 1.47 9.50 -17.84
CA MET A 91 2.51 9.09 -16.91
C MET A 91 3.78 9.89 -17.21
N TYR A 92 4.50 10.35 -16.18
CA TYR A 92 5.56 11.35 -16.34
C TYR A 92 6.68 10.96 -17.33
N PRO A 93 7.07 9.69 -17.54
CA PRO A 93 8.11 9.38 -18.51
C PRO A 93 7.73 9.75 -19.95
N ALA A 94 6.44 9.71 -20.29
CA ALA A 94 5.97 10.14 -21.61
C ALA A 94 6.25 11.63 -21.84
N TYR A 95 6.09 12.48 -20.82
CA TYR A 95 6.47 13.91 -20.93
C TYR A 95 7.98 14.11 -21.07
N LEU A 96 8.83 13.30 -20.40
CA LEU A 96 10.28 13.36 -20.55
C LEU A 96 10.71 12.92 -21.95
N ARG A 97 10.07 11.89 -22.51
CA ARG A 97 10.32 11.45 -23.90
C ARG A 97 10.00 12.54 -24.92
N GLU A 98 8.92 13.28 -24.70
CA GLU A 98 8.58 14.46 -25.53
C GLU A 98 9.66 15.56 -25.50
N LEU A 99 10.43 15.63 -24.40
CA LEU A 99 11.56 16.53 -24.23
C LEU A 99 12.88 15.95 -24.76
N GLY A 100 12.85 14.77 -25.37
CA GLY A 100 14.01 14.14 -25.97
C GLY A 100 14.77 13.17 -25.07
N TYR A 101 14.31 12.89 -23.86
CA TYR A 101 14.94 11.89 -22.99
C TYR A 101 14.73 10.47 -23.50
N TYR A 102 15.75 9.64 -23.34
CA TYR A 102 15.63 8.20 -23.43
C TYR A 102 15.27 7.63 -22.04
N CYS A 103 14.04 7.15 -21.88
CA CYS A 103 13.48 6.75 -20.60
C CYS A 103 13.47 5.23 -20.45
N THR A 104 14.13 4.70 -19.39
CA THR A 104 14.21 3.26 -19.12
C THR A 104 13.83 2.90 -17.70
N ASN A 105 13.21 1.72 -17.52
CA ASN A 105 12.84 1.17 -16.21
C ASN A 105 13.29 -0.30 -16.10
N LYS A 106 14.18 -0.60 -15.17
CA LYS A 106 14.68 -1.94 -14.90
C LYS A 106 14.33 -2.32 -13.45
N SER A 107 13.35 -3.16 -13.19
CA SER A 107 12.48 -3.90 -14.09
C SER A 107 11.08 -3.97 -13.50
N LYS A 108 10.71 -3.06 -12.55
CA LYS A 108 9.45 -3.11 -11.84
C LYS A 108 8.58 -1.90 -12.16
N GLU A 109 7.37 -2.14 -12.65
CA GLU A 109 6.33 -1.13 -12.85
C GLU A 109 5.34 -1.13 -11.68
N ASP A 110 4.55 -2.19 -11.53
CA ASP A 110 3.61 -2.41 -10.43
C ASP A 110 2.65 -1.21 -10.24
N TYR A 111 2.04 -0.74 -11.35
CA TYR A 111 1.10 0.38 -11.30
C TYR A 111 -0.34 -0.12 -11.18
N ASN A 112 -1.14 0.56 -10.35
CA ASN A 112 -2.59 0.36 -10.27
C ASN A 112 -3.37 1.12 -11.37
N LEU A 113 -2.65 1.65 -12.36
CA LEU A 113 -3.18 2.38 -13.49
C LEU A 113 -2.91 1.62 -14.78
N ARG A 114 -3.88 1.67 -15.71
CA ARG A 114 -3.68 1.22 -17.08
C ARG A 114 -2.69 2.16 -17.79
N LYS A 115 -1.75 1.58 -18.51
CA LYS A 115 -0.84 2.36 -19.35
C LYS A 115 -1.54 2.72 -20.66
N GLU A 116 -1.53 4.00 -20.98
CA GLU A 116 -2.01 4.50 -22.25
C GLU A 116 -0.82 4.98 -23.10
N GLY A 117 -0.72 4.46 -24.31
CA GLY A 117 0.39 4.77 -25.21
C GLY A 117 1.75 4.24 -24.73
N GLU A 118 2.80 4.80 -25.29
CA GLU A 118 4.18 4.43 -24.96
C GLU A 118 4.71 5.27 -23.80
N VAL A 119 4.79 4.68 -22.62
CA VAL A 119 5.31 5.34 -21.40
C VAL A 119 6.85 5.36 -21.40
N TRP A 120 7.48 4.23 -21.65
CA TRP A 120 8.92 4.01 -21.61
C TRP A 120 9.49 3.76 -23.01
N ASN A 121 10.76 4.09 -23.25
CA ASN A 121 11.49 3.54 -24.39
C ASN A 121 11.81 2.07 -24.17
N GLU A 122 12.20 1.71 -22.93
CA GLU A 122 12.39 0.32 -22.51
C GLU A 122 11.93 0.12 -21.08
N SER A 123 11.16 -0.95 -20.84
CA SER A 123 10.80 -1.36 -19.47
C SER A 123 10.92 -2.89 -19.36
N GLY A 124 11.63 -3.36 -18.33
CA GLY A 124 11.89 -4.78 -18.10
C GLY A 124 13.36 -5.07 -17.79
N GLY A 125 13.71 -6.36 -17.74
CA GLY A 125 15.04 -6.83 -17.30
C GLY A 125 16.21 -6.32 -18.15
N LYS A 126 15.96 -5.94 -19.39
CA LYS A 126 16.96 -5.42 -20.35
C LYS A 126 17.01 -3.88 -20.40
N GLY A 127 16.04 -3.20 -19.77
CA GLY A 127 15.96 -1.73 -19.78
C GLY A 127 17.24 -1.11 -19.19
N HIS A 128 17.90 -0.25 -19.99
CA HIS A 128 19.18 0.33 -19.57
C HIS A 128 19.51 1.60 -20.35
N TRP A 129 20.04 2.63 -19.69
CA TRP A 129 20.47 3.87 -20.32
C TRP A 129 21.53 3.68 -21.43
N ARG A 130 22.31 2.59 -21.37
CA ARG A 130 23.32 2.24 -22.42
C ARG A 130 22.69 1.90 -23.78
N ASN A 131 21.42 1.51 -23.81
CA ASN A 131 20.73 1.07 -25.01
C ASN A 131 20.26 2.24 -25.88
N ARG A 132 20.39 3.49 -25.38
CA ARG A 132 19.99 4.67 -26.16
C ARG A 132 20.74 4.72 -27.49
N PRO A 133 20.03 4.98 -28.59
CA PRO A 133 20.61 5.00 -29.95
C PRO A 133 21.70 6.06 -30.09
N ASP A 134 21.43 7.28 -29.62
CA ASP A 134 22.42 8.35 -29.58
C ASP A 134 23.03 8.47 -28.19
N LYS A 135 24.36 8.33 -28.09
CA LYS A 135 25.08 8.45 -26.82
C LYS A 135 25.07 9.87 -26.23
N LYS A 136 24.72 10.89 -27.02
CA LYS A 136 24.54 12.27 -26.57
C LYS A 136 23.12 12.56 -26.10
N GLN A 137 22.17 11.67 -26.41
CA GLN A 137 20.79 11.81 -25.93
C GLN A 137 20.75 11.75 -24.41
N PRO A 138 20.11 12.72 -23.71
CA PRO A 138 19.92 12.65 -22.26
C PRO A 138 19.05 11.43 -21.91
N PHE A 139 19.33 10.81 -20.79
CA PHE A 139 18.54 9.68 -20.32
C PHE A 139 17.89 9.95 -18.97
N PHE A 140 16.76 9.30 -18.76
CA PHE A 140 16.15 9.05 -17.48
C PHE A 140 16.10 7.54 -17.26
N ALA A 141 16.78 7.04 -16.24
CA ALA A 141 16.85 5.60 -15.98
C ALA A 141 16.51 5.26 -14.54
N ILE A 142 15.64 4.25 -14.36
CA ILE A 142 15.33 3.68 -13.03
C ILE A 142 15.91 2.27 -12.93
N PHE A 143 16.58 1.99 -11.82
CA PHE A 143 16.99 0.64 -11.41
C PHE A 143 16.28 0.28 -10.11
N ASN A 144 15.53 -0.82 -10.12
CA ASN A 144 14.75 -1.29 -8.98
C ASN A 144 15.45 -2.50 -8.33
N TYR A 145 15.82 -2.35 -7.05
CA TYR A 145 16.46 -3.39 -6.26
C TYR A 145 15.44 -4.10 -5.39
N THR A 146 15.15 -5.36 -5.72
CA THR A 146 14.11 -6.17 -5.07
C THR A 146 14.66 -7.09 -3.99
N VAL A 147 15.96 -7.02 -3.71
CA VAL A 147 16.66 -7.91 -2.78
C VAL A 147 16.21 -7.73 -1.33
N CYS A 148 15.72 -6.55 -0.96
CA CYS A 148 15.22 -6.22 0.39
C CYS A 148 13.68 -6.33 0.54
N HIS A 149 12.97 -6.78 -0.51
CA HIS A 149 11.53 -7.03 -0.44
C HIS A 149 11.17 -8.05 0.66
N GLU A 150 10.00 -7.92 1.30
CA GLU A 150 9.56 -8.80 2.42
C GLU A 150 9.71 -10.30 2.15
N SER A 151 9.55 -10.75 0.90
CA SER A 151 9.76 -12.15 0.54
C SER A 151 11.21 -12.62 0.69
N ARG A 152 12.17 -11.69 0.72
CA ARG A 152 13.59 -11.99 0.87
C ARG A 152 14.04 -11.99 2.33
N ILE A 153 13.45 -11.14 3.16
CA ILE A 153 13.76 -11.09 4.59
C ILE A 153 13.23 -12.30 5.37
N ARG A 154 12.30 -13.06 4.79
CA ARG A 154 11.74 -14.30 5.37
C ARG A 154 12.23 -15.59 4.70
N LYS A 155 13.07 -15.48 3.65
CA LYS A 155 13.60 -16.66 2.93
C LYS A 155 14.60 -17.40 3.80
N ARG A 156 14.43 -18.72 3.95
CA ARG A 156 15.35 -19.62 4.67
C ARG A 156 15.78 -20.78 3.76
N PRO A 157 16.99 -21.34 3.90
CA PRO A 157 18.02 -20.94 4.85
C PRO A 157 18.64 -19.56 4.49
N HIS A 158 19.18 -18.85 5.50
CA HIS A 158 19.89 -17.59 5.35
C HIS A 158 21.13 -17.58 6.23
N THR A 159 22.25 -17.14 5.68
CA THR A 159 23.48 -16.92 6.44
C THR A 159 23.40 -15.53 7.06
N GLN A 160 23.28 -15.47 8.38
CA GLN A 160 23.17 -14.23 9.13
C GLN A 160 24.51 -13.50 9.15
N VAL A 161 24.52 -12.23 8.72
CA VAL A 161 25.69 -11.34 8.71
C VAL A 161 25.63 -10.40 9.91
N HIS A 162 24.50 -9.76 10.14
CA HIS A 162 24.27 -8.91 11.31
C HIS A 162 23.87 -9.75 12.52
N ASP A 163 24.45 -9.45 13.69
CA ASP A 163 24.17 -10.14 14.94
C ASP A 163 22.75 -9.83 15.47
N PRO A 164 21.81 -10.79 15.49
CA PRO A 164 20.44 -10.55 15.96
C PRO A 164 20.34 -10.02 17.39
N ALA A 165 21.35 -10.30 18.24
CA ALA A 165 21.36 -9.81 19.61
C ALA A 165 21.50 -8.28 19.71
N LYS A 166 22.05 -7.65 18.68
CA LYS A 166 22.33 -6.20 18.65
C LYS A 166 21.27 -5.37 17.94
N VAL A 167 20.32 -6.02 17.23
CA VAL A 167 19.30 -5.30 16.48
C VAL A 167 18.33 -4.59 17.42
N ARG A 168 17.94 -3.36 17.06
CA ARG A 168 16.85 -2.67 17.71
C ARG A 168 15.52 -3.29 17.27
N VAL A 169 14.73 -3.77 18.23
CA VAL A 169 13.35 -4.19 17.99
C VAL A 169 12.44 -3.00 18.35
N PRO A 170 11.57 -2.52 17.43
CA PRO A 170 10.60 -1.47 17.75
C PRO A 170 9.65 -1.87 18.89
N ALA A 171 9.21 -0.90 19.69
CA ALA A 171 8.40 -1.14 20.89
C ALA A 171 7.06 -1.86 20.61
N TYR A 172 6.55 -1.77 19.39
CA TYR A 172 5.34 -2.47 18.97
C TYR A 172 5.55 -3.95 18.64
N HIS A 173 6.77 -4.40 18.38
CA HIS A 173 7.06 -5.82 18.18
C HIS A 173 7.48 -6.50 19.49
N PRO A 174 7.18 -7.81 19.68
CA PRO A 174 7.72 -8.55 20.80
C PRO A 174 9.23 -8.75 20.63
N ASP A 175 9.98 -8.54 21.70
CA ASP A 175 11.41 -8.85 21.73
C ASP A 175 11.60 -10.37 21.87
N HIS A 176 11.64 -11.06 20.72
CA HIS A 176 11.73 -12.51 20.62
C HIS A 176 12.89 -12.89 19.66
N PRO A 177 13.62 -13.99 19.90
CA PRO A 177 14.75 -14.39 19.05
C PRO A 177 14.41 -14.46 17.57
N GLU A 178 13.25 -14.97 17.18
CA GLU A 178 12.83 -15.06 15.78
C GLU A 178 12.52 -13.68 15.17
N VAL A 179 11.94 -12.78 15.94
CA VAL A 179 11.71 -11.38 15.51
C VAL A 179 13.04 -10.66 15.27
N ARG A 180 14.00 -10.85 16.19
CA ARG A 180 15.36 -10.32 16.05
C ARG A 180 16.06 -10.86 14.80
N LYS A 181 15.91 -12.16 14.49
CA LYS A 181 16.46 -12.78 13.27
C LYS A 181 15.87 -12.16 12.00
N ASP A 182 14.57 -11.92 11.93
CA ASP A 182 13.93 -11.29 10.77
C ASP A 182 14.45 -9.85 10.58
N TRP A 183 14.55 -9.05 11.66
CA TRP A 183 15.12 -7.71 11.61
C TRP A 183 16.60 -7.71 11.21
N ALA A 184 17.40 -8.65 11.71
CA ALA A 184 18.80 -8.79 11.32
C ALA A 184 18.94 -9.19 9.85
N GLN A 185 18.12 -10.11 9.36
CA GLN A 185 18.10 -10.48 7.94
C GLN A 185 17.64 -9.33 7.05
N TYR A 186 16.74 -8.49 7.51
CA TYR A 186 16.38 -7.26 6.80
C TYR A 186 17.62 -6.37 6.58
N HIS A 187 18.44 -6.15 7.61
CA HIS A 187 19.69 -5.38 7.49
C HIS A 187 20.73 -6.07 6.60
N ASP A 188 20.83 -7.42 6.64
CA ASP A 188 21.67 -8.17 5.71
C ASP A 188 21.27 -7.89 4.25
N LYS A 189 19.96 -7.83 3.99
CA LYS A 189 19.43 -7.54 2.65
C LYS A 189 19.64 -6.08 2.23
N LEU A 190 19.66 -5.14 3.17
CA LEU A 190 20.06 -3.75 2.89
C LEU A 190 21.53 -3.65 2.51
N THR A 191 22.42 -4.39 3.15
CA THR A 191 23.85 -4.45 2.77
C THR A 191 24.06 -5.06 1.38
N GLU A 192 23.30 -6.10 1.05
CA GLU A 192 23.30 -6.68 -0.30
C GLU A 192 22.81 -5.68 -1.36
N MET A 193 21.74 -4.95 -1.05
CA MET A 193 21.19 -3.90 -1.89
C MET A 193 22.20 -2.74 -2.09
N ASP A 194 22.86 -2.29 -1.02
CA ASP A 194 23.90 -1.27 -1.06
C ASP A 194 25.02 -1.65 -2.03
N THR A 195 25.45 -2.93 -2.01
CA THR A 195 26.44 -3.46 -2.94
C THR A 195 25.96 -3.40 -4.40
N GLN A 196 24.68 -3.72 -4.66
CA GLN A 196 24.08 -3.64 -6.00
C GLN A 196 24.01 -2.20 -6.50
N VAL A 197 23.66 -1.25 -5.63
CA VAL A 197 23.73 0.20 -5.91
C VAL A 197 25.13 0.61 -6.30
N GLY A 198 26.14 0.15 -5.55
CA GLY A 198 27.54 0.42 -5.83
C GLY A 198 28.01 -0.04 -7.22
N ALA A 199 27.54 -1.21 -7.65
CA ALA A 199 27.84 -1.71 -8.99
C ALA A 199 27.28 -0.77 -10.08
N GLN A 200 26.05 -0.25 -9.89
CA GLN A 200 25.42 0.65 -10.85
C GLN A 200 26.09 2.04 -10.89
N LEU A 201 26.51 2.57 -9.73
CA LEU A 201 27.24 3.83 -9.66
C LEU A 201 28.64 3.74 -10.33
N LYS A 202 29.37 2.63 -10.09
CA LYS A 202 30.66 2.35 -10.76
C LYS A 202 30.49 2.25 -12.28
N GLU A 203 29.40 1.64 -12.74
CA GLU A 203 29.10 1.55 -14.16
C GLU A 203 28.87 2.93 -14.80
N LEU A 204 28.16 3.83 -14.10
CA LEU A 204 27.96 5.21 -14.54
C LEU A 204 29.27 6.00 -14.59
N GLU A 205 30.12 5.84 -13.58
CA GLU A 205 31.45 6.44 -13.46
C GLU A 205 32.39 5.96 -14.60
N ALA A 206 32.45 4.65 -14.83
CA ALA A 206 33.24 4.04 -15.91
C ALA A 206 32.79 4.48 -17.31
N ALA A 207 31.52 4.88 -17.47
CA ALA A 207 31.01 5.46 -18.71
C ALA A 207 31.33 6.96 -18.88
N GLY A 208 31.96 7.62 -17.88
CA GLY A 208 32.26 9.05 -17.90
C GLY A 208 31.02 9.93 -17.78
N LEU A 209 29.93 9.42 -17.19
CA LEU A 209 28.63 10.11 -17.15
C LEU A 209 28.27 10.63 -15.74
N ALA A 210 29.11 10.35 -14.73
CA ALA A 210 28.79 10.71 -13.36
C ALA A 210 28.61 12.22 -13.16
N ASP A 211 29.49 13.05 -13.74
CA ASP A 211 29.43 14.51 -13.63
C ASP A 211 28.29 15.14 -14.46
N ASP A 212 27.63 14.33 -15.28
CA ASP A 212 26.53 14.75 -16.14
C ASP A 212 25.16 14.19 -15.70
N THR A 213 25.14 13.50 -14.54
CA THR A 213 23.97 12.76 -14.07
C THR A 213 23.55 13.18 -12.67
N ILE A 214 22.32 13.72 -12.53
CA ILE A 214 21.68 13.91 -11.22
C ILE A 214 21.19 12.54 -10.75
N THR A 215 21.63 12.13 -9.56
CA THR A 215 21.34 10.79 -9.01
C THR A 215 20.44 10.88 -7.80
N PHE A 216 19.37 10.10 -7.79
CA PHE A 216 18.46 9.91 -6.66
C PHE A 216 18.56 8.46 -6.15
N TYR A 217 18.58 8.30 -4.85
CA TYR A 217 18.31 7.02 -4.21
C TYR A 217 17.12 7.17 -3.27
N TYR A 218 16.17 6.24 -3.31
CA TYR A 218 15.03 6.20 -2.38
C TYR A 218 14.47 4.78 -2.21
N GLY A 219 13.86 4.49 -1.04
CA GLY A 219 13.04 3.30 -0.82
C GLY A 219 11.62 3.53 -1.36
N ASP A 220 10.92 2.50 -1.85
CA ASP A 220 9.57 2.66 -2.39
C ASP A 220 8.48 2.79 -1.31
N HIS A 221 8.73 2.33 -0.10
CA HIS A 221 7.98 2.56 1.14
C HIS A 221 8.83 2.08 2.33
N GLY A 222 8.29 2.15 3.55
CA GLY A 222 8.97 1.68 4.76
C GLY A 222 9.32 0.20 4.74
N SER A 223 9.95 -0.30 5.80
CA SER A 223 10.45 -1.68 5.86
C SER A 223 9.37 -2.73 5.56
N GLY A 224 9.78 -3.88 5.00
CA GLY A 224 8.90 -5.03 4.74
C GLY A 224 8.41 -5.76 5.99
N MET A 225 8.77 -5.26 7.18
CA MET A 225 8.35 -5.82 8.45
C MET A 225 6.86 -5.52 8.72
N PRO A 226 6.15 -6.41 9.45
CA PRO A 226 4.74 -6.20 9.81
C PRO A 226 4.52 -4.86 10.52
N ARG A 227 3.35 -4.24 10.34
CA ARG A 227 2.97 -2.90 10.75
C ARG A 227 3.66 -1.76 9.96
N SER A 228 4.90 -1.90 9.52
CA SER A 228 5.50 -0.92 8.60
C SER A 228 4.90 -1.07 7.21
N LYS A 229 5.07 -2.22 6.57
CA LYS A 229 4.40 -2.49 5.28
C LYS A 229 2.89 -2.60 5.46
N ARG A 230 2.12 -1.96 4.60
CA ARG A 230 0.65 -1.93 4.51
C ARG A 230 -0.08 -0.97 5.45
N TRP A 231 0.57 -0.39 6.46
CA TRP A 231 -0.09 0.57 7.37
C TRP A 231 0.56 1.95 7.27
N PRO A 232 -0.24 3.03 7.15
CA PRO A 232 0.29 4.38 6.97
C PRO A 232 0.71 5.02 8.29
N PHE A 233 1.43 4.27 9.13
CA PHE A 233 2.26 4.80 10.20
C PHE A 233 3.52 5.45 9.62
N PHE A 234 4.21 6.26 10.38
CA PHE A 234 5.45 6.88 9.92
C PHE A 234 6.49 5.83 9.52
N SER A 235 6.58 4.72 10.26
CA SER A 235 7.43 3.58 9.93
C SER A 235 7.13 2.93 8.57
N GLY A 236 5.91 3.06 8.07
CA GLY A 236 5.48 2.57 6.76
C GLY A 236 5.64 3.60 5.64
N LEU A 237 5.64 4.89 5.97
CA LEU A 237 5.66 5.98 5.00
C LEU A 237 7.03 6.62 4.85
N ASN A 238 7.83 6.72 5.93
CA ASN A 238 9.13 7.38 5.90
C ASN A 238 10.15 6.51 5.17
N VAL A 239 10.78 7.09 4.16
CA VAL A 239 11.76 6.44 3.30
C VAL A 239 13.07 7.23 3.26
N PRO A 240 14.21 6.60 3.01
CA PRO A 240 15.40 7.34 2.66
C PRO A 240 15.19 8.04 1.31
N LEU A 241 15.70 9.25 1.19
CA LEU A 241 15.84 9.98 -0.06
C LEU A 241 17.19 10.70 -0.06
N ILE A 242 18.08 10.27 -0.93
CA ILE A 242 19.40 10.87 -1.14
C ILE A 242 19.40 11.48 -2.54
N VAL A 243 19.84 12.74 -2.66
CA VAL A 243 19.96 13.43 -3.96
C VAL A 243 21.39 13.91 -4.11
N HIS A 244 22.04 13.49 -5.19
CA HIS A 244 23.36 14.00 -5.60
C HIS A 244 23.20 14.83 -6.87
N VAL A 245 23.63 16.09 -6.82
CA VAL A 245 23.63 17.02 -7.93
C VAL A 245 25.09 17.38 -8.26
N PRO A 246 25.62 16.98 -9.43
CA PRO A 246 26.95 17.36 -9.87
C PRO A 246 27.10 18.87 -10.01
N GLU A 247 28.33 19.40 -9.90
CA GLU A 247 28.60 20.83 -9.95
C GLU A 247 28.07 21.49 -11.23
N LYS A 248 28.16 20.81 -12.38
CA LYS A 248 27.61 21.27 -13.66
C LYS A 248 26.12 21.65 -13.55
N TRP A 249 25.36 20.89 -12.77
CA TRP A 249 23.91 21.02 -12.64
C TRP A 249 23.44 21.67 -11.33
N LYS A 250 24.37 22.25 -10.57
CA LYS A 250 24.09 22.86 -9.27
C LYS A 250 22.98 23.92 -9.30
N HIS A 251 22.83 24.60 -10.42
CA HIS A 251 21.77 25.59 -10.63
C HIS A 251 20.34 24.98 -10.67
N LEU A 252 20.23 23.64 -10.77
CA LEU A 252 18.99 22.88 -10.69
C LEU A 252 18.76 22.25 -9.32
N ALA A 253 19.73 22.37 -8.40
CA ALA A 253 19.60 21.85 -7.05
C ALA A 253 18.48 22.58 -6.28
N ALA A 254 17.94 21.93 -5.26
CA ALA A 254 16.98 22.57 -4.35
C ALA A 254 17.61 23.79 -3.65
N SER A 255 16.78 24.78 -3.34
CA SER A 255 17.23 26.01 -2.70
C SER A 255 17.92 25.78 -1.33
N ASP A 256 17.60 24.68 -0.64
CA ASP A 256 18.19 24.24 0.62
C ASP A 256 19.32 23.20 0.44
N TYR A 257 19.72 22.90 -0.81
CA TYR A 257 20.71 21.87 -1.11
C TYR A 257 22.10 22.21 -0.56
N LYS A 258 22.64 21.28 0.23
CA LYS A 258 23.98 21.38 0.80
C LYS A 258 24.68 20.03 0.71
N VAL A 259 25.82 19.98 0.04
CA VAL A 259 26.64 18.76 -0.08
C VAL A 259 27.01 18.23 1.30
N GLY A 260 26.78 16.94 1.54
CA GLY A 260 26.98 16.27 2.82
C GLY A 260 26.01 16.72 3.92
N GLY A 261 24.99 17.52 3.56
CA GLY A 261 23.99 18.03 4.50
C GLY A 261 22.73 17.19 4.57
N SER A 262 21.80 17.67 5.39
CA SER A 262 20.46 17.11 5.51
C SER A 262 19.39 18.20 5.50
N SER A 263 18.22 17.90 4.97
CA SER A 263 17.03 18.75 4.98
C SER A 263 15.88 18.06 5.68
N ASP A 264 15.12 18.81 6.48
CA ASP A 264 13.84 18.37 7.06
C ASP A 264 12.62 18.78 6.20
N ARG A 265 12.87 19.28 4.98
CA ARG A 265 11.83 19.53 3.99
C ARG A 265 11.05 18.26 3.75
N ARG A 266 9.73 18.36 3.83
CA ARG A 266 8.85 17.24 3.47
C ARG A 266 8.80 17.09 1.97
N VAL A 267 9.15 15.90 1.51
CA VAL A 267 9.09 15.50 0.09
C VAL A 267 8.22 14.26 0.01
N GLY A 268 7.07 14.38 -0.66
CA GLY A 268 6.21 13.23 -0.94
C GLY A 268 6.58 12.57 -2.27
N PHE A 269 6.22 11.32 -2.46
CA PHE A 269 6.33 10.68 -3.78
C PHE A 269 5.51 11.40 -4.84
N ILE A 270 4.45 12.06 -4.41
CA ILE A 270 3.65 12.96 -5.24
C ILE A 270 4.49 14.07 -5.90
N ASP A 271 5.62 14.45 -5.27
CA ASP A 271 6.49 15.54 -5.70
C ASP A 271 7.57 15.09 -6.69
N LEU A 272 7.80 13.78 -6.85
CA LEU A 272 8.89 13.25 -7.67
C LEU A 272 8.67 13.51 -9.17
N ALA A 273 7.48 13.25 -9.70
CA ALA A 273 7.15 13.50 -11.09
C ALA A 273 7.23 14.99 -11.46
N PRO A 274 6.60 15.92 -10.69
CA PRO A 274 6.76 17.36 -10.92
C PRO A 274 8.23 17.81 -10.85
N THR A 275 9.02 17.24 -9.96
CA THR A 275 10.44 17.57 -9.80
C THR A 275 11.26 17.17 -11.02
N LEU A 276 11.05 15.98 -11.58
CA LEU A 276 11.72 15.57 -12.81
C LEU A 276 11.40 16.48 -13.99
N LEU A 277 10.15 16.86 -14.15
CA LEU A 277 9.75 17.81 -15.19
C LEU A 277 10.41 19.18 -14.97
N SER A 278 10.48 19.62 -13.72
CA SER A 278 11.16 20.87 -13.33
C SER A 278 12.67 20.84 -13.65
N ILE A 279 13.35 19.73 -13.38
CA ILE A 279 14.75 19.49 -13.75
C ILE A 279 14.93 19.56 -15.26
N ALA A 280 14.00 18.96 -16.01
CA ALA A 280 13.99 19.01 -17.48
C ALA A 280 13.52 20.38 -18.05
N GLY A 281 13.29 21.37 -17.20
CA GLY A 281 12.91 22.72 -17.60
C GLY A 281 11.44 22.88 -18.00
N LYS A 282 10.61 21.83 -17.85
CA LYS A 282 9.17 21.82 -18.15
C LYS A 282 8.37 22.16 -16.90
N LYS A 283 7.44 23.10 -17.03
CA LYS A 283 6.46 23.37 -15.97
C LYS A 283 5.58 22.11 -15.78
N PRO A 284 5.45 21.61 -14.55
CA PRO A 284 4.55 20.49 -14.28
C PRO A 284 3.13 20.77 -14.76
N PRO A 285 2.44 19.79 -15.38
CA PRO A 285 1.03 19.93 -15.75
C PRO A 285 0.15 20.22 -14.54
N ALA A 286 -0.91 21.02 -14.74
CA ALA A 286 -1.79 21.47 -13.65
C ALA A 286 -2.54 20.33 -12.94
N HIS A 287 -2.70 19.18 -13.57
CA HIS A 287 -3.35 18.01 -12.96
C HIS A 287 -2.42 17.23 -12.00
N MET A 288 -1.10 17.44 -12.08
CA MET A 288 -0.20 16.87 -11.09
C MET A 288 -0.41 17.56 -9.75
N GLN A 289 -0.63 16.78 -8.70
CA GLN A 289 -1.03 17.27 -7.38
C GLN A 289 0.16 17.53 -6.45
N GLY A 290 1.35 17.12 -6.87
CA GLY A 290 2.61 17.37 -6.15
C GLY A 290 3.29 18.68 -6.55
N HIS A 291 4.37 19.00 -5.86
CA HIS A 291 5.14 20.24 -6.00
C HIS A 291 6.62 19.91 -6.27
N ALA A 292 7.20 20.49 -7.30
CA ALA A 292 8.62 20.30 -7.56
C ALA A 292 9.46 20.86 -6.39
N PHE A 293 10.34 20.04 -5.82
CA PHE A 293 11.21 20.48 -4.73
C PHE A 293 12.61 20.89 -5.19
N MET A 294 12.90 20.80 -6.49
CA MET A 294 14.10 21.33 -7.12
C MET A 294 13.87 21.57 -8.62
N GLY A 295 14.88 22.14 -9.31
CA GLY A 295 14.82 22.47 -10.73
C GLY A 295 14.22 23.84 -11.01
N LYS A 296 13.96 24.14 -12.28
CA LYS A 296 13.54 25.48 -12.76
C LYS A 296 12.21 25.97 -12.15
N HIS A 297 11.36 25.05 -11.73
CA HIS A 297 10.02 25.32 -11.20
C HIS A 297 9.88 24.88 -9.74
N GLU A 298 10.97 25.01 -8.95
CA GLU A 298 10.93 24.71 -7.52
C GLU A 298 9.80 25.49 -6.84
N ALA A 299 9.00 24.77 -6.04
CA ALA A 299 7.93 25.33 -5.23
C ALA A 299 8.33 25.42 -3.74
N PRO A 300 7.65 26.27 -2.95
CA PRO A 300 7.84 26.31 -1.50
C PRO A 300 7.62 24.94 -0.84
N ALA A 301 8.31 24.70 0.27
CA ALA A 301 8.15 23.49 1.07
C ALA A 301 6.70 23.38 1.59
N GLN A 302 6.13 22.17 1.52
CA GLN A 302 4.80 21.90 2.02
C GLN A 302 4.79 21.73 3.54
N GLU A 303 3.75 22.22 4.21
CA GLU A 303 3.61 22.11 5.66
C GLU A 303 3.33 20.67 6.10
N TYR A 304 2.57 19.93 5.28
CA TYR A 304 2.16 18.55 5.56
C TYR A 304 2.49 17.61 4.40
N GLY A 305 2.78 16.36 4.75
CA GLY A 305 2.74 15.23 3.84
C GLY A 305 1.51 14.36 4.14
N TYR A 306 1.03 13.62 3.16
CA TYR A 306 -0.21 12.85 3.28
C TYR A 306 0.02 11.39 2.91
N GLY A 307 -0.55 10.50 3.73
CA GLY A 307 -0.52 9.07 3.51
C GLY A 307 -1.93 8.48 3.43
N PHE A 308 -2.03 7.34 2.77
CA PHE A 308 -3.31 6.64 2.62
C PHE A 308 -3.14 5.12 2.64
N ARG A 309 -4.22 4.45 2.96
CA ARG A 309 -4.41 3.01 2.81
C ARG A 309 -5.83 2.76 2.33
N GLY A 310 -5.96 2.00 1.25
CA GLY A 310 -7.18 1.37 0.79
C GLY A 310 -7.13 -0.15 1.02
N ARG A 311 -7.74 -0.95 0.12
CA ARG A 311 -7.62 -2.40 0.11
C ARG A 311 -6.18 -2.81 -0.20
N MET A 312 -5.57 -3.54 0.74
CA MET A 312 -4.24 -4.11 0.61
C MET A 312 -4.34 -5.63 0.53
N ASP A 313 -3.87 -6.20 -0.58
CA ASP A 313 -4.07 -7.60 -0.93
C ASP A 313 -5.57 -7.96 -0.80
N GLU A 314 -5.94 -8.98 -0.02
CA GLU A 314 -7.31 -9.43 0.19
C GLU A 314 -8.07 -8.70 1.32
N ARG A 315 -7.49 -7.64 1.92
CA ARG A 315 -8.11 -6.96 3.08
C ARG A 315 -8.46 -5.52 2.81
N TYR A 316 -9.75 -5.23 2.89
CA TYR A 316 -10.28 -3.89 2.76
C TYR A 316 -10.12 -3.10 4.05
N ASP A 317 -9.62 -1.88 3.92
CA ASP A 317 -9.51 -0.90 5.00
C ASP A 317 -9.54 0.50 4.38
N MET A 318 -9.80 1.52 5.17
CA MET A 318 -9.71 2.91 4.75
C MET A 318 -9.06 3.73 5.83
N VAL A 319 -7.83 4.17 5.58
CA VAL A 319 -7.04 5.01 6.49
C VAL A 319 -6.43 6.17 5.73
N ARG A 320 -6.43 7.34 6.35
CA ARG A 320 -5.74 8.53 5.86
C ARG A 320 -4.83 9.06 6.94
N SER A 321 -3.66 9.57 6.57
CA SER A 321 -2.71 10.14 7.54
C SER A 321 -2.16 11.48 7.08
N VAL A 322 -1.80 12.31 8.06
CA VAL A 322 -1.16 13.62 7.88
C VAL A 322 0.15 13.61 8.65
N VAL A 323 1.24 13.89 7.97
CA VAL A 323 2.59 13.95 8.56
C VAL A 323 3.04 15.41 8.60
N GLY A 324 3.12 15.97 9.80
CA GLY A 324 3.68 17.30 10.04
C GLY A 324 5.18 17.25 10.36
N LYS A 325 5.71 18.36 10.87
CA LYS A 325 7.13 18.43 11.25
C LYS A 325 7.48 17.49 12.42
N ARG A 326 6.62 17.44 13.43
CA ARG A 326 6.83 16.65 14.66
C ARG A 326 5.71 15.64 14.92
N TYR A 327 4.50 15.96 14.50
CA TYR A 327 3.32 15.16 14.82
C TYR A 327 2.80 14.44 13.59
N MET A 328 2.23 13.26 13.82
CA MET A 328 1.50 12.49 12.82
C MET A 328 0.08 12.26 13.30
N TYR A 329 -0.89 12.49 12.42
CA TYR A 329 -2.30 12.22 12.65
C TYR A 329 -2.77 11.12 11.71
N ILE A 330 -3.58 10.19 12.24
CA ILE A 330 -4.19 9.11 11.47
C ILE A 330 -5.70 9.15 11.68
N ARG A 331 -6.45 9.10 10.60
CA ARG A 331 -7.90 8.96 10.57
C ARG A 331 -8.27 7.59 10.06
N ASN A 332 -8.91 6.77 10.91
CA ASN A 332 -9.41 5.45 10.59
C ASN A 332 -10.90 5.52 10.25
N TYR A 333 -11.26 5.29 8.99
CA TYR A 333 -12.66 5.28 8.55
C TYR A 333 -13.34 3.92 8.75
N MET A 334 -12.56 2.88 9.01
CA MET A 334 -13.03 1.53 9.38
C MET A 334 -12.49 1.09 10.75
N PRO A 335 -12.83 1.81 11.83
CA PRO A 335 -12.27 1.54 13.16
C PRO A 335 -12.66 0.16 13.72
N HIS A 336 -13.76 -0.43 13.30
CA HIS A 336 -14.20 -1.76 13.72
C HIS A 336 -13.30 -2.91 13.24
N LYS A 337 -12.45 -2.66 12.23
CA LYS A 337 -11.50 -3.67 11.73
C LYS A 337 -10.19 -3.63 12.52
N LEU A 338 -9.57 -4.78 12.68
CA LEU A 338 -8.24 -4.89 13.30
C LEU A 338 -7.19 -4.20 12.43
N TYR A 339 -6.10 -3.70 13.03
CA TYR A 339 -4.92 -3.37 12.24
C TYR A 339 -4.36 -4.63 11.58
N GLY A 340 -4.06 -5.65 12.39
CA GLY A 340 -3.48 -6.92 11.97
C GLY A 340 -4.49 -7.88 11.35
N GLN A 341 -5.33 -7.43 10.40
CA GLN A 341 -6.17 -8.32 9.63
C GLN A 341 -5.31 -9.43 8.99
N HIS A 342 -5.86 -10.64 8.89
CA HIS A 342 -5.13 -11.74 8.29
C HIS A 342 -4.89 -11.49 6.79
N VAL A 343 -3.65 -11.22 6.42
CA VAL A 343 -3.17 -11.15 5.05
C VAL A 343 -2.24 -12.35 4.84
N GLY A 344 -2.63 -13.29 3.99
CA GLY A 344 -1.90 -14.55 3.80
C GLY A 344 -0.42 -14.32 3.49
N TYR A 345 -0.12 -13.35 2.63
CA TYR A 345 1.25 -13.00 2.27
C TYR A 345 2.09 -12.45 3.46
N MET A 346 1.49 -11.65 4.35
CA MET A 346 2.14 -11.14 5.56
C MET A 346 2.37 -12.27 6.59
N PHE A 347 1.43 -13.20 6.71
CA PHE A 347 1.51 -14.32 7.66
C PHE A 347 2.57 -15.38 7.31
N VAL A 348 3.18 -15.32 6.12
CA VAL A 348 4.39 -16.12 5.83
C VAL A 348 5.62 -15.61 6.61
N THR A 349 5.62 -14.36 7.08
CA THR A 349 6.74 -13.79 7.84
C THR A 349 6.73 -14.30 9.27
N THR A 350 7.86 -14.84 9.73
CA THR A 350 8.01 -15.45 11.06
C THR A 350 7.65 -14.48 12.19
N THR A 351 8.05 -13.22 12.06
CA THR A 351 7.67 -12.15 13.00
C THR A 351 6.16 -12.06 13.18
N THR A 352 5.37 -12.11 12.09
CA THR A 352 3.90 -12.05 12.17
C THR A 352 3.33 -13.24 12.93
N GLN A 353 3.81 -14.45 12.64
CA GLN A 353 3.35 -15.68 13.28
C GLN A 353 3.65 -15.70 14.77
N VAL A 354 4.88 -15.36 15.16
CA VAL A 354 5.31 -15.27 16.56
C VAL A 354 4.52 -14.19 17.29
N TRP A 355 4.35 -13.03 16.69
CA TRP A 355 3.62 -11.91 17.27
C TRP A 355 2.17 -12.26 17.52
N LYS A 356 1.47 -12.87 16.53
CA LYS A 356 0.08 -13.32 16.69
C LYS A 356 -0.04 -14.39 17.76
N ARG A 357 0.83 -15.40 17.77
CA ARG A 357 0.83 -16.46 18.79
C ARG A 357 0.98 -15.88 20.20
N LEU A 358 1.94 -14.96 20.42
CA LEU A 358 2.15 -14.34 21.72
C LEU A 358 0.96 -13.48 22.17
N TYR A 359 0.26 -12.86 21.20
CA TYR A 359 -1.00 -12.17 21.48
C TYR A 359 -2.07 -13.13 21.97
N ASP A 360 -2.28 -14.25 21.29
CA ASP A 360 -3.28 -15.27 21.64
C ASP A 360 -2.99 -15.92 23.00
N GLU A 361 -1.71 -16.04 23.35
CA GLU A 361 -1.24 -16.53 24.65
C GLU A 361 -1.30 -15.46 25.77
N GLY A 362 -1.71 -14.22 25.47
CA GLY A 362 -1.78 -13.12 26.45
C GLY A 362 -0.42 -12.67 26.98
N LYS A 363 0.67 -12.88 26.22
CA LYS A 363 2.06 -12.62 26.65
C LYS A 363 2.61 -11.27 26.20
N LEU A 364 1.78 -10.45 25.55
CA LEU A 364 2.20 -9.14 25.02
C LEU A 364 1.82 -8.00 25.98
N ASN A 365 2.65 -6.97 26.00
CA ASN A 365 2.30 -5.69 26.63
C ASN A 365 1.29 -4.90 25.77
N GLU A 366 0.86 -3.73 26.25
CA GLU A 366 -0.16 -2.92 25.57
C GLU A 366 0.29 -2.45 24.19
N ALA A 367 1.51 -1.92 24.07
CA ALA A 367 2.07 -1.45 22.79
C ALA A 367 2.14 -2.56 21.74
N GLN A 368 2.55 -3.76 22.16
CA GLN A 368 2.64 -4.94 21.31
C GLN A 368 1.27 -5.53 20.96
N SER A 369 0.29 -5.38 21.85
CA SER A 369 -1.08 -5.90 21.66
C SER A 369 -1.93 -5.01 20.75
N HIS A 370 -1.58 -3.72 20.60
CA HIS A 370 -2.37 -2.73 19.88
C HIS A 370 -2.70 -3.17 18.44
N PHE A 371 -1.74 -3.72 17.73
CA PHE A 371 -1.89 -4.17 16.34
C PHE A 371 -2.98 -5.25 16.14
N TRP A 372 -3.27 -6.04 17.19
CA TRP A 372 -4.25 -7.13 17.16
C TRP A 372 -5.63 -6.72 17.68
N LYS A 373 -5.83 -5.44 17.95
CA LYS A 373 -7.10 -4.87 18.41
C LYS A 373 -7.76 -4.04 17.30
N THR A 374 -9.05 -3.74 17.50
CA THR A 374 -9.76 -2.76 16.67
C THR A 374 -9.13 -1.38 16.82
N LYS A 375 -9.28 -0.56 15.77
CA LYS A 375 -8.66 0.76 15.70
C LYS A 375 -9.47 1.81 16.47
N PRO A 376 -8.85 2.82 17.07
CA PRO A 376 -9.56 4.05 17.41
C PRO A 376 -9.92 4.79 16.12
N ALA A 377 -10.94 5.65 16.18
CA ALA A 377 -11.32 6.49 15.04
C ALA A 377 -10.20 7.45 14.61
N GLU A 378 -9.40 7.90 15.58
CA GLU A 378 -8.31 8.86 15.37
C GLU A 378 -7.09 8.52 16.20
N GLU A 379 -5.92 8.85 15.66
CA GLU A 379 -4.65 8.70 16.35
C GLU A 379 -3.79 9.94 16.13
N LEU A 380 -3.05 10.33 17.16
CA LEU A 380 -2.08 11.41 17.13
C LEU A 380 -0.79 10.95 17.81
N TYR A 381 0.34 11.07 17.13
CA TYR A 381 1.64 10.65 17.65
C TYR A 381 2.64 11.80 17.59
N ASP A 382 3.54 11.85 18.59
CA ASP A 382 4.69 12.75 18.63
C ASP A 382 5.92 11.99 18.13
N LEU A 383 6.30 12.17 16.88
CA LEU A 383 7.38 11.42 16.22
C LEU A 383 8.77 11.64 16.83
N GLU A 384 8.97 12.70 17.64
CA GLU A 384 10.22 12.95 18.34
C GLU A 384 10.28 12.22 19.69
N ALA A 385 9.19 12.26 20.45
CA ALA A 385 9.11 11.64 21.77
C ALA A 385 8.73 10.14 21.70
N ASP A 386 8.05 9.74 20.65
CA ASP A 386 7.51 8.38 20.42
C ASP A 386 7.73 7.95 18.96
N PRO A 387 8.97 7.66 18.58
CA PRO A 387 9.31 7.28 17.19
C PRO A 387 8.71 5.94 16.76
N ASP A 388 8.23 5.12 17.70
CA ASP A 388 7.56 3.85 17.43
C ASP A 388 6.04 3.97 17.36
N GLU A 389 5.46 5.17 17.58
CA GLU A 389 4.02 5.46 17.48
C GLU A 389 3.17 4.49 18.29
N VAL A 390 3.46 4.36 19.58
CA VAL A 390 2.75 3.47 20.52
C VAL A 390 1.91 4.23 21.55
N ASN A 391 2.05 5.55 21.64
CA ASN A 391 1.35 6.40 22.61
C ASN A 391 0.39 7.36 21.89
N ASN A 392 -0.88 6.97 21.75
CA ASN A 392 -1.88 7.80 21.10
C ASN A 392 -2.27 9.02 21.97
N LEU A 393 -2.03 10.23 21.46
CA LEU A 393 -2.23 11.51 22.16
C LEU A 393 -3.60 12.16 21.92
N VAL A 394 -4.54 11.52 21.21
CA VAL A 394 -5.86 12.10 20.90
C VAL A 394 -6.61 12.52 22.16
N GLY A 395 -6.52 11.77 23.26
CA GLY A 395 -7.12 12.11 24.55
C GLY A 395 -6.37 13.18 25.37
N SER A 396 -5.19 13.62 24.93
CA SER A 396 -4.35 14.55 25.68
C SER A 396 -4.82 15.99 25.58
N LYS A 397 -5.22 16.59 26.70
CA LYS A 397 -5.62 18.01 26.75
C LYS A 397 -4.53 18.96 26.24
N LYS A 398 -3.26 18.63 26.48
CA LYS A 398 -2.10 19.40 26.04
C LYS A 398 -1.98 19.48 24.52
N HIS A 399 -2.45 18.44 23.80
CA HIS A 399 -2.25 18.31 22.36
C HIS A 399 -3.50 18.63 21.53
N GLN A 400 -4.59 19.16 22.14
CA GLN A 400 -5.83 19.43 21.42
C GLN A 400 -5.66 20.44 20.29
N LYS A 401 -4.85 21.48 20.48
CA LYS A 401 -4.61 22.48 19.42
C LYS A 401 -3.95 21.86 18.18
N ILE A 402 -2.95 21.02 18.36
CA ILE A 402 -2.28 20.35 17.23
C ILE A 402 -3.20 19.30 16.58
N LEU A 403 -4.01 18.59 17.38
CA LEU A 403 -5.01 17.66 16.87
C LEU A 403 -6.02 18.36 15.95
N GLU A 404 -6.54 19.51 16.35
CA GLU A 404 -7.46 20.31 15.53
C GLU A 404 -6.80 20.82 14.24
N GLN A 405 -5.55 21.27 14.31
CA GLN A 405 -4.81 21.69 13.11
C GLN A 405 -4.64 20.52 12.12
N MET A 406 -4.29 19.35 12.60
CA MET A 406 -4.09 18.18 11.74
C MET A 406 -5.40 17.59 11.21
N ARG A 407 -6.49 17.65 11.98
CA ARG A 407 -7.85 17.34 11.50
C ARG A 407 -8.25 18.27 10.36
N LYS A 408 -7.97 19.57 10.50
CA LYS A 408 -8.22 20.56 9.47
C LYS A 408 -7.41 20.25 8.20
N ALA A 409 -6.11 20.04 8.34
CA ALA A 409 -5.24 19.69 7.21
C ALA A 409 -5.72 18.42 6.50
N HIS A 410 -6.12 17.38 7.25
CA HIS A 410 -6.71 16.16 6.70
C HIS A 410 -7.97 16.48 5.87
N ARG A 411 -8.93 17.23 6.44
CA ARG A 411 -10.18 17.57 5.76
C ARG A 411 -9.92 18.36 4.48
N GLU A 412 -9.08 19.39 4.56
CA GLU A 412 -8.70 20.21 3.41
C GLU A 412 -8.09 19.36 2.30
N HIS A 413 -7.21 18.43 2.65
CA HIS A 413 -6.57 17.54 1.69
C HIS A 413 -7.57 16.62 0.97
N VAL A 414 -8.41 15.86 1.70
CA VAL A 414 -9.37 14.94 1.07
C VAL A 414 -10.40 15.67 0.22
N THR A 415 -10.78 16.91 0.61
CA THR A 415 -11.65 17.77 -0.18
C THR A 415 -10.95 18.25 -1.45
N GLN A 416 -9.70 18.73 -1.34
CA GLN A 416 -8.93 19.25 -2.46
C GLN A 416 -8.68 18.21 -3.54
N ILE A 417 -8.31 16.99 -3.14
CA ILE A 417 -8.04 15.91 -4.09
C ILE A 417 -9.31 15.20 -4.57
N ARG A 418 -10.47 15.53 -4.02
CA ARG A 418 -11.75 14.85 -4.35
C ARG A 418 -11.63 13.35 -4.13
N ASP A 419 -11.19 12.94 -2.94
CA ASP A 419 -10.90 11.56 -2.56
C ASP A 419 -12.11 10.65 -2.85
N VAL A 420 -12.01 9.78 -3.85
CA VAL A 420 -13.08 8.85 -4.23
C VAL A 420 -13.07 7.55 -3.42
N GLY A 421 -12.10 7.35 -2.55
CA GLY A 421 -12.03 6.19 -1.65
C GLY A 421 -13.17 6.12 -0.61
N PHE A 422 -13.99 7.17 -0.49
CA PHE A 422 -15.23 7.13 0.30
C PHE A 422 -16.35 6.33 -0.38
N LEU A 423 -16.16 5.89 -1.63
CA LEU A 423 -16.99 4.91 -2.31
C LEU A 423 -16.42 3.50 -2.10
N PRO A 424 -17.25 2.47 -2.01
CA PRO A 424 -16.79 1.09 -2.20
C PRO A 424 -16.04 0.93 -3.54
N GLU A 425 -15.00 0.10 -3.59
CA GLU A 425 -14.15 -0.05 -4.79
C GLU A 425 -14.96 -0.35 -6.06
N GLY A 426 -15.90 -1.30 -6.00
CA GLY A 426 -16.74 -1.61 -7.15
C GLY A 426 -17.67 -0.47 -7.55
N GLU A 427 -18.13 0.35 -6.61
CA GLU A 427 -18.96 1.52 -6.92
C GLU A 427 -18.14 2.64 -7.58
N ILE A 428 -16.84 2.76 -7.29
CA ILE A 428 -15.93 3.65 -8.04
C ILE A 428 -15.97 3.28 -9.53
N HIS A 429 -15.82 1.99 -9.85
CA HIS A 429 -15.86 1.50 -11.23
C HIS A 429 -17.23 1.69 -11.88
N GLU A 430 -18.32 1.42 -11.16
CA GLU A 430 -19.69 1.60 -11.64
C GLU A 430 -19.99 3.05 -12.01
N ARG A 431 -19.76 3.99 -11.08
CA ARG A 431 -20.05 5.41 -11.28
C ARG A 431 -19.15 6.05 -12.35
N SER A 432 -17.97 5.49 -12.59
CA SER A 432 -17.02 5.99 -13.60
C SER A 432 -17.18 5.37 -14.99
N LYS A 433 -18.17 4.49 -15.21
CA LYS A 433 -18.45 3.94 -16.55
C LYS A 433 -18.60 5.05 -17.60
N GLY A 434 -17.84 4.92 -18.70
CA GLY A 434 -17.81 5.92 -19.79
C GLY A 434 -16.94 7.16 -19.51
N SER A 435 -16.25 7.19 -18.35
CA SER A 435 -15.28 8.23 -17.97
C SER A 435 -14.18 7.59 -17.10
N THR A 436 -13.52 8.37 -16.27
CA THR A 436 -12.52 7.89 -15.32
C THR A 436 -12.96 8.17 -13.89
N PRO A 437 -12.41 7.47 -12.87
CA PRO A 437 -12.70 7.78 -11.48
C PRO A 437 -12.34 9.24 -11.10
N TYR A 438 -11.28 9.78 -11.70
CA TYR A 438 -10.91 11.19 -11.48
C TYR A 438 -12.01 12.14 -11.99
N GLU A 439 -12.47 11.97 -13.23
CA GLU A 439 -13.55 12.80 -13.81
C GLU A 439 -14.85 12.61 -13.05
N MET A 440 -15.20 11.38 -12.68
CA MET A 440 -16.37 11.08 -11.85
C MET A 440 -16.28 11.79 -10.48
N GLY A 441 -15.10 11.74 -9.84
CA GLY A 441 -14.84 12.40 -8.55
C GLY A 441 -15.02 13.93 -8.59
N HIS A 442 -14.85 14.55 -9.78
CA HIS A 442 -15.02 15.99 -10.01
C HIS A 442 -16.41 16.36 -10.55
N ASP A 443 -17.33 15.41 -10.66
CA ASP A 443 -18.72 15.63 -11.04
C ASP A 443 -19.63 15.48 -9.81
N ASP A 444 -20.11 16.60 -9.24
CA ASP A 444 -20.95 16.60 -8.05
C ASP A 444 -22.28 15.85 -8.23
N LYS A 445 -22.73 15.62 -9.47
CA LYS A 445 -23.94 14.83 -9.75
C LYS A 445 -23.66 13.33 -9.60
N LYS A 446 -22.44 12.89 -9.94
CA LYS A 446 -22.01 11.50 -9.82
C LYS A 446 -21.39 11.21 -8.45
N TYR A 447 -20.76 12.22 -7.86
CA TYR A 447 -20.05 12.10 -6.58
C TYR A 447 -20.25 13.34 -5.70
N PRO A 448 -21.38 13.44 -4.98
CA PRO A 448 -21.65 14.53 -4.04
C PRO A 448 -20.74 14.40 -2.80
N PHE A 449 -19.46 14.77 -3.00
CA PHE A 449 -18.35 14.53 -2.06
C PHE A 449 -18.68 14.95 -0.62
N GLU A 450 -19.12 16.20 -0.42
CA GLU A 450 -19.37 16.73 0.93
C GLU A 450 -20.41 15.91 1.69
N LYS A 451 -21.44 15.44 1.01
CA LYS A 451 -22.52 14.63 1.58
C LYS A 451 -22.00 13.25 1.98
N ILE A 452 -21.27 12.59 1.08
CA ILE A 452 -20.70 11.25 1.32
C ILE A 452 -19.63 11.31 2.41
N HIS A 453 -18.73 12.30 2.35
CA HIS A 453 -17.70 12.50 3.36
C HIS A 453 -18.28 12.78 4.76
N ALA A 454 -19.33 13.62 4.86
CA ALA A 454 -20.03 13.86 6.12
C ALA A 454 -20.67 12.58 6.70
N ALA A 455 -21.24 11.72 5.84
CA ALA A 455 -21.77 10.43 6.26
C ALA A 455 -20.66 9.50 6.78
N ALA A 456 -19.52 9.45 6.09
CA ALA A 456 -18.35 8.67 6.48
C ALA A 456 -17.77 9.15 7.82
N ASP A 457 -17.61 10.45 7.99
CA ASP A 457 -17.13 11.04 9.25
C ASP A 457 -18.08 10.74 10.43
N MET A 458 -19.38 10.85 10.21
CA MET A 458 -20.38 10.53 11.24
C MET A 458 -20.32 9.05 11.62
N ALA A 459 -20.35 8.16 10.64
CA ALA A 459 -20.33 6.71 10.81
C ALA A 459 -19.08 6.25 11.58
N SER A 460 -17.90 6.69 11.14
CA SER A 460 -16.61 6.26 11.67
C SER A 460 -16.17 6.98 12.94
N SER A 461 -16.89 7.99 13.40
CA SER A 461 -16.58 8.70 14.65
C SER A 461 -16.86 7.87 15.92
N MET A 462 -17.56 6.75 15.80
CA MET A 462 -17.92 5.82 16.88
C MET A 462 -18.72 6.45 18.03
N ARG A 463 -19.39 7.57 17.81
CA ARG A 463 -20.17 8.24 18.86
C ARG A 463 -21.57 7.63 18.97
N SER A 464 -21.87 6.98 20.09
CA SER A 464 -23.15 6.30 20.32
C SER A 464 -24.38 7.24 20.27
N LYS A 465 -24.19 8.55 20.53
CA LYS A 465 -25.24 9.56 20.39
C LYS A 465 -25.70 9.76 18.94
N ASP A 466 -24.88 9.42 17.97
CA ASP A 466 -25.15 9.63 16.54
C ASP A 466 -25.91 8.46 15.90
N ILE A 467 -26.15 7.35 16.61
CA ILE A 467 -26.79 6.13 16.05
C ILE A 467 -28.11 6.43 15.34
N LEU A 468 -28.96 7.31 15.88
CA LEU A 468 -30.23 7.66 15.23
C LEU A 468 -30.02 8.48 13.95
N ALA A 469 -29.02 9.37 13.93
CA ALA A 469 -28.66 10.12 12.73
C ALA A 469 -28.06 9.19 11.67
N ILE A 470 -27.19 8.26 12.07
CA ILE A 470 -26.62 7.22 11.21
C ILE A 470 -27.73 6.34 10.60
N THR A 471 -28.73 5.95 11.41
CA THR A 471 -29.87 5.16 10.92
C THR A 471 -30.63 5.89 9.80
N LYS A 472 -30.78 7.23 9.88
CA LYS A 472 -31.45 8.02 8.84
C LYS A 472 -30.67 8.09 7.53
N LEU A 473 -29.35 7.85 7.54
CA LEU A 473 -28.55 7.79 6.31
C LEU A 473 -29.01 6.66 5.38
N LEU A 474 -29.66 5.62 5.91
CA LEU A 474 -30.22 4.52 5.12
C LEU A 474 -31.43 4.93 4.26
N ASP A 475 -32.00 6.11 4.49
CA ASP A 475 -33.11 6.66 3.69
C ASP A 475 -32.62 7.59 2.56
N ASP A 476 -31.31 7.75 2.39
CA ASP A 476 -30.75 8.68 1.42
C ASP A 476 -30.84 8.15 -0.02
N ASP A 477 -30.97 9.07 -0.98
CA ASP A 477 -31.01 8.73 -2.41
C ASP A 477 -29.67 8.20 -2.92
N ASP A 478 -28.53 8.66 -2.36
CA ASP A 478 -27.19 8.23 -2.74
C ASP A 478 -26.80 6.91 -2.05
N SER A 479 -26.41 5.93 -2.85
CA SER A 479 -26.03 4.57 -2.38
C SER A 479 -24.83 4.59 -1.43
N ALA A 480 -23.84 5.48 -1.65
CA ALA A 480 -22.68 5.57 -0.77
C ALA A 480 -23.04 6.18 0.60
N VAL A 481 -23.98 7.10 0.66
CA VAL A 481 -24.51 7.60 1.94
C VAL A 481 -25.20 6.48 2.70
N ARG A 482 -26.04 5.67 2.01
CA ARG A 482 -26.68 4.49 2.63
C ARG A 482 -25.66 3.43 3.05
N TYR A 483 -24.61 3.23 2.24
CA TYR A 483 -23.49 2.34 2.60
C TYR A 483 -22.83 2.76 3.92
N TRP A 484 -22.50 4.05 4.07
CA TRP A 484 -21.94 4.59 5.32
C TRP A 484 -22.96 4.52 6.48
N GLY A 485 -24.26 4.63 6.20
CA GLY A 485 -25.32 4.39 7.18
C GLY A 485 -25.30 2.96 7.73
N ALA A 486 -25.30 1.97 6.84
CA ALA A 486 -25.24 0.54 7.21
C ALA A 486 -23.92 0.22 7.93
N LEU A 487 -22.78 0.70 7.40
CA LEU A 487 -21.46 0.49 7.96
C LEU A 487 -21.33 1.15 9.35
N GLY A 488 -21.89 2.34 9.53
CA GLY A 488 -21.91 3.03 10.82
C GLY A 488 -22.71 2.26 11.88
N LEU A 489 -23.81 1.63 11.51
CA LEU A 489 -24.57 0.76 12.42
C LEU A 489 -23.79 -0.52 12.76
N LEU A 490 -23.10 -1.12 11.79
CA LEU A 490 -22.19 -2.25 12.01
C LEU A 490 -21.08 -1.86 13.00
N MET A 491 -20.44 -0.70 12.81
CA MET A 491 -19.39 -0.17 13.69
C MET A 491 -19.86 0.04 15.14
N GLN A 492 -21.12 0.38 15.33
CA GLN A 492 -21.75 0.55 16.65
C GLN A 492 -22.21 -0.78 17.25
N GLU A 493 -21.87 -1.90 16.64
CA GLU A 493 -22.10 -3.26 17.13
C GLU A 493 -23.56 -3.52 17.55
N LYS A 494 -23.76 -4.24 18.67
CA LYS A 494 -25.09 -4.56 19.20
C LYS A 494 -25.99 -3.33 19.39
N ALA A 495 -25.42 -2.18 19.82
CA ALA A 495 -26.19 -0.98 20.07
C ALA A 495 -26.72 -0.35 18.76
N GLY A 496 -25.87 -0.31 17.74
CA GLY A 496 -26.22 0.16 16.41
C GLY A 496 -27.26 -0.73 15.74
N VAL A 497 -26.98 -2.03 15.70
CA VAL A 497 -27.90 -3.01 15.08
C VAL A 497 -29.25 -3.05 15.78
N LYS A 498 -29.30 -3.03 17.12
CA LYS A 498 -30.56 -2.98 17.88
C LYS A 498 -31.41 -1.75 17.52
N LYS A 499 -30.82 -0.56 17.45
CA LYS A 499 -31.52 0.68 17.13
C LYS A 499 -31.88 0.82 15.66
N GLY A 500 -31.01 0.38 14.76
CA GLY A 500 -31.16 0.45 13.32
C GLY A 500 -31.80 -0.80 12.67
N ARG A 501 -32.22 -1.79 13.46
CA ARG A 501 -32.67 -3.10 13.00
C ARG A 501 -33.69 -3.07 11.84
N ALA A 502 -34.74 -2.25 11.98
CA ALA A 502 -35.78 -2.16 10.95
C ALA A 502 -35.17 -1.71 9.60
N LYS A 503 -34.34 -0.67 9.63
CA LYS A 503 -33.69 -0.14 8.42
C LYS A 503 -32.64 -1.11 7.84
N LEU A 504 -31.91 -1.85 8.68
CA LEU A 504 -30.98 -2.87 8.21
C LEU A 504 -31.71 -4.06 7.52
N LEU A 505 -32.90 -4.44 8.03
CA LEU A 505 -33.74 -5.46 7.38
C LEU A 505 -34.31 -4.97 6.03
N GLU A 506 -34.70 -3.70 5.91
CA GLU A 506 -35.07 -3.08 4.64
C GLU A 506 -33.86 -3.07 3.67
N ALA A 507 -32.68 -2.71 4.18
CA ALA A 507 -31.44 -2.59 3.43
C ALA A 507 -30.90 -3.93 2.88
N LEU A 508 -31.37 -5.08 3.36
CA LEU A 508 -31.12 -6.38 2.71
C LEU A 508 -31.64 -6.43 1.26
N ASN A 509 -32.64 -5.61 0.91
CA ASN A 509 -33.20 -5.50 -0.43
C ASN A 509 -32.83 -4.19 -1.13
N ASP A 510 -31.78 -3.50 -0.67
CA ASP A 510 -31.28 -2.27 -1.30
C ASP A 510 -30.89 -2.50 -2.76
N LYS A 511 -31.03 -1.47 -3.60
CA LYS A 511 -30.59 -1.51 -5.00
C LYS A 511 -29.07 -1.71 -5.12
N SER A 512 -28.30 -1.12 -4.17
CA SER A 512 -26.84 -1.24 -4.14
C SER A 512 -26.42 -2.56 -3.49
N PRO A 513 -25.64 -3.40 -4.16
CA PRO A 513 -25.08 -4.62 -3.57
C PRO A 513 -24.20 -4.32 -2.36
N TYR A 514 -23.50 -3.19 -2.38
CA TYR A 514 -22.62 -2.77 -1.28
C TYR A 514 -23.40 -2.49 0.01
N VAL A 515 -24.58 -1.88 -0.09
CA VAL A 515 -25.48 -1.66 1.05
C VAL A 515 -26.03 -2.98 1.57
N ARG A 516 -26.50 -3.86 0.66
CA ARG A 516 -27.02 -5.19 1.04
C ARG A 516 -26.03 -6.00 1.85
N VAL A 517 -24.78 -6.03 1.38
CA VAL A 517 -23.68 -6.76 2.00
C VAL A 517 -23.43 -6.29 3.43
N ILE A 518 -23.26 -4.98 3.64
CA ILE A 518 -22.98 -4.44 4.97
C ILE A 518 -24.18 -4.61 5.92
N ALA A 519 -25.41 -4.47 5.41
CA ALA A 519 -26.60 -4.74 6.19
C ALA A 519 -26.66 -6.21 6.66
N ALA A 520 -26.35 -7.14 5.76
CA ALA A 520 -26.28 -8.57 6.09
C ALA A 520 -25.15 -8.87 7.09
N GLU A 521 -23.96 -8.26 6.94
CA GLU A 521 -22.88 -8.40 7.91
C GLU A 521 -23.29 -7.89 9.30
N ALA A 522 -23.93 -6.72 9.37
CA ALA A 522 -24.38 -6.14 10.62
C ALA A 522 -25.40 -7.04 11.34
N LEU A 523 -26.41 -7.52 10.62
CA LEU A 523 -27.43 -8.41 11.15
C LEU A 523 -26.86 -9.78 11.51
N GLY A 524 -25.93 -10.31 10.70
CA GLY A 524 -25.28 -11.59 10.93
C GLY A 524 -24.41 -11.61 12.19
N LYS A 525 -23.66 -10.52 12.43
CA LYS A 525 -22.76 -10.42 13.59
C LYS A 525 -23.47 -10.04 14.88
N TYR A 526 -24.46 -9.16 14.84
CA TYR A 526 -24.99 -8.52 16.04
C TYR A 526 -26.52 -8.58 16.15
N GLY A 527 -27.22 -9.16 15.17
CA GLY A 527 -28.66 -9.35 15.18
C GLY A 527 -29.15 -10.50 16.05
N SER A 528 -30.47 -10.70 16.09
CA SER A 528 -31.09 -11.87 16.68
C SER A 528 -30.89 -13.12 15.83
N LYS A 529 -31.22 -14.31 16.35
CA LYS A 529 -31.19 -15.56 15.54
C LYS A 529 -32.04 -15.46 14.29
N GLU A 530 -33.19 -14.78 14.37
CA GLU A 530 -34.06 -14.52 13.22
C GLU A 530 -33.40 -13.61 12.18
N ASP A 531 -32.67 -12.57 12.64
CA ASP A 531 -31.95 -11.65 11.76
C ASP A 531 -30.80 -12.35 11.04
N VAL A 532 -30.06 -13.20 11.75
CA VAL A 532 -29.01 -14.05 11.17
C VAL A 532 -29.61 -14.95 10.07
N ALA A 533 -30.75 -15.60 10.34
CA ALA A 533 -31.40 -16.47 9.38
C ALA A 533 -31.82 -15.69 8.10
N LYS A 534 -32.35 -14.48 8.25
CA LYS A 534 -32.71 -13.61 7.12
C LYS A 534 -31.49 -13.15 6.33
N ALA A 535 -30.40 -12.76 7.02
CA ALA A 535 -29.14 -12.40 6.39
C ALA A 535 -28.59 -13.57 5.57
N VAL A 536 -28.52 -14.78 6.14
CA VAL A 536 -28.05 -16.00 5.46
C VAL A 536 -28.95 -16.37 4.27
N ALA A 537 -30.28 -16.31 4.42
CA ALA A 537 -31.20 -16.60 3.34
C ALA A 537 -31.05 -15.63 2.15
N HIS A 538 -30.84 -14.35 2.43
CA HIS A 538 -30.55 -13.36 1.41
C HIS A 538 -29.25 -13.69 0.66
N TRP A 539 -28.20 -14.07 1.38
CA TRP A 539 -26.93 -14.49 0.80
C TRP A 539 -27.05 -15.76 -0.06
N ALA A 540 -27.73 -16.77 0.45
CA ALA A 540 -27.94 -18.03 -0.29
C ALA A 540 -28.77 -17.84 -1.59
N GLY A 541 -29.70 -16.89 -1.60
CA GLY A 541 -30.50 -16.53 -2.76
C GLY A 541 -29.80 -15.67 -3.79
N SER A 542 -28.73 -14.95 -3.38
CA SER A 542 -27.92 -14.08 -4.26
C SER A 542 -26.70 -14.80 -4.87
N LEU A 543 -26.58 -16.12 -4.68
CA LEU A 543 -25.47 -16.94 -5.20
C LEU A 543 -25.42 -17.11 -6.73
N ASP A 544 -26.16 -16.30 -7.48
CA ASP A 544 -25.82 -16.03 -8.89
C ASP A 544 -24.66 -15.04 -8.93
N ILE A 545 -23.49 -15.51 -8.39
CA ILE A 545 -22.29 -14.70 -8.15
C ILE A 545 -21.65 -14.36 -9.51
N THR A 546 -22.22 -13.40 -10.18
CA THR A 546 -21.55 -12.69 -11.28
C THR A 546 -20.86 -11.41 -10.80
N ASP A 547 -21.01 -11.05 -9.52
CA ASP A 547 -20.49 -9.78 -8.98
C ASP A 547 -19.30 -10.02 -8.04
N ALA A 548 -18.12 -9.57 -8.47
CA ALA A 548 -16.86 -9.66 -7.71
C ALA A 548 -16.94 -9.02 -6.30
N VAL A 549 -17.93 -8.16 -6.09
CA VAL A 549 -18.16 -7.44 -4.83
C VAL A 549 -18.83 -8.31 -3.78
N GLU A 550 -19.80 -9.12 -4.19
CA GLU A 550 -20.44 -10.08 -3.28
C GLU A 550 -19.43 -11.14 -2.85
N ALA A 551 -18.54 -11.59 -3.77
CA ALA A 551 -17.42 -12.48 -3.44
C ALA A 551 -16.43 -11.87 -2.45
N GLN A 552 -16.11 -10.58 -2.58
CA GLN A 552 -15.22 -9.87 -1.66
C GLN A 552 -15.80 -9.77 -0.24
N ALA A 553 -17.10 -9.52 -0.14
CA ALA A 553 -17.77 -9.42 1.16
C ALA A 553 -17.93 -10.79 1.84
N LEU A 554 -18.11 -11.86 1.07
CA LEU A 554 -18.09 -13.23 1.58
C LEU A 554 -16.76 -13.57 2.24
N LEU A 555 -15.64 -13.15 1.65
CA LEU A 555 -14.29 -13.31 2.22
C LEU A 555 -14.13 -12.58 3.57
N GLU A 556 -14.82 -11.46 3.76
CA GLU A 556 -14.74 -10.69 5.00
C GLU A 556 -15.61 -11.27 6.13
N LEU A 557 -16.71 -11.95 5.80
CA LEU A 557 -17.59 -12.61 6.79
C LEU A 557 -16.98 -13.92 7.35
N GLY A 558 -16.16 -14.62 6.57
CA GLY A 558 -15.51 -15.88 6.95
C GLY A 558 -14.33 -15.75 7.95
N GLN A 559 -14.13 -14.61 8.61
CA GLN A 559 -13.10 -14.48 9.65
C GLN A 559 -13.54 -15.17 10.95
N PRO A 560 -12.78 -16.12 11.51
CA PRO A 560 -13.06 -16.64 12.83
C PRO A 560 -12.88 -15.53 13.86
N LEU A 561 -13.91 -15.25 14.63
CA LEU A 561 -13.80 -14.51 15.90
C LEU A 561 -12.81 -15.29 16.76
N GLY A 562 -11.66 -14.68 17.06
CA GLY A 562 -10.58 -15.33 17.77
C GLY A 562 -11.03 -16.05 19.04
N SER A 563 -10.93 -17.36 19.04
CA SER A 563 -10.72 -18.22 20.20
C SER A 563 -10.38 -19.62 19.70
N GLY A 564 -9.18 -20.06 19.97
CA GLY A 564 -8.61 -21.37 20.06
C GLY A 564 -9.46 -22.60 19.69
N HIS A 565 -9.63 -22.88 18.41
CA HIS A 565 -10.02 -24.21 17.97
C HIS A 565 -9.11 -24.64 16.82
N GLN A 566 -8.42 -25.76 17.05
CA GLN A 566 -7.64 -26.45 16.01
C GLN A 566 -8.61 -26.92 14.92
N ALA A 567 -8.27 -26.61 13.67
CA ALA A 567 -8.96 -27.14 12.51
C ALA A 567 -8.94 -28.68 12.55
N ARG A 568 -10.12 -29.31 12.56
CA ARG A 568 -10.27 -30.74 12.30
C ARG A 568 -10.63 -30.91 10.81
N PRO A 569 -10.11 -31.94 10.14
CA PRO A 569 -10.46 -32.19 8.74
C PRO A 569 -11.94 -32.55 8.62
N CYS A 570 -12.64 -31.89 7.68
CA CYS A 570 -14.03 -32.16 7.37
C CYS A 570 -14.21 -33.55 6.77
N HIS A 571 -15.07 -34.37 7.36
CA HIS A 571 -15.57 -35.58 6.75
C HIS A 571 -17.07 -35.42 6.39
N GLY A 572 -17.33 -35.38 5.10
CA GLY A 572 -18.54 -35.93 4.47
C GLY A 572 -19.75 -35.02 4.38
N GLY A 573 -20.07 -34.64 3.17
CA GLY A 573 -21.39 -34.14 2.74
C GLY A 573 -21.25 -33.23 1.50
N LEU A 574 -21.21 -33.84 0.30
CA LEU A 574 -21.15 -33.12 -0.97
C LEU A 574 -22.47 -32.40 -1.25
N LEU A 575 -22.43 -31.07 -1.36
CA LEU A 575 -23.42 -30.30 -2.11
C LEU A 575 -22.83 -29.94 -3.49
N PRO A 576 -23.68 -29.69 -4.53
CA PRO A 576 -23.20 -29.60 -5.91
C PRO A 576 -22.25 -28.44 -6.13
N GLN A 577 -21.17 -28.71 -6.87
CA GLN A 577 -20.15 -27.78 -7.27
C GLN A 577 -20.72 -26.70 -8.21
N ALA A 578 -20.64 -25.42 -7.81
CA ALA A 578 -20.75 -24.31 -8.74
C ALA A 578 -19.31 -23.88 -9.13
N ARG A 579 -18.97 -23.97 -10.41
CA ARG A 579 -17.71 -23.45 -10.97
C ARG A 579 -18.02 -22.16 -11.72
N GLY A 580 -17.36 -21.08 -11.33
CA GLY A 580 -17.33 -19.83 -12.08
C GLY A 580 -15.95 -19.23 -12.07
N ASP A 581 -15.40 -18.90 -13.24
CA ASP A 581 -14.14 -18.17 -13.39
C ASP A 581 -14.43 -16.67 -13.45
N ILE A 582 -13.86 -15.88 -12.53
CA ILE A 582 -13.94 -14.43 -12.54
C ILE A 582 -12.50 -13.90 -12.52
N HIS A 583 -12.06 -13.30 -13.62
CA HIS A 583 -10.76 -12.63 -13.77
C HIS A 583 -9.54 -13.43 -13.29
N GLY A 584 -9.48 -14.74 -13.59
CA GLY A 584 -8.34 -15.58 -13.25
C GLY A 584 -8.32 -16.11 -11.81
N LEU A 585 -9.45 -16.09 -11.10
CA LEU A 585 -9.64 -16.70 -9.78
C LEU A 585 -10.66 -17.85 -9.87
N THR A 586 -10.31 -19.02 -9.33
CA THR A 586 -11.22 -20.18 -9.24
C THR A 586 -11.66 -20.36 -7.80
N LEU A 587 -12.96 -20.38 -7.56
CA LEU A 587 -13.58 -20.72 -6.25
C LEU A 587 -13.53 -22.25 -6.07
N VAL A 588 -12.85 -22.73 -5.01
CA VAL A 588 -12.53 -24.15 -4.90
C VAL A 588 -13.33 -24.91 -3.86
N GLU A 589 -14.06 -24.34 -2.96
CA GLU A 589 -15.01 -25.08 -2.11
C GLU A 589 -15.65 -24.20 -1.04
N THR A 590 -16.93 -24.44 -0.77
CA THR A 590 -17.66 -23.85 0.35
C THR A 590 -18.04 -24.97 1.33
N CYS A 591 -17.61 -24.86 2.59
CA CYS A 591 -18.19 -25.63 3.69
C CYS A 591 -19.03 -24.70 4.56
N VAL A 592 -20.28 -25.09 4.81
CA VAL A 592 -21.13 -24.44 5.81
C VAL A 592 -21.20 -25.37 7.01
N GLU A 593 -20.63 -24.96 8.12
CA GLU A 593 -20.71 -25.71 9.37
C GLU A 593 -21.60 -24.96 10.38
N ILE A 594 -22.51 -25.65 11.02
CA ILE A 594 -23.35 -25.07 12.06
C ILE A 594 -22.79 -25.54 13.39
N ASP A 595 -22.30 -24.61 14.23
CA ASP A 595 -21.78 -24.94 15.55
C ASP A 595 -22.89 -25.43 16.50
N GLY A 596 -22.50 -26.10 17.59
CA GLY A 596 -23.43 -26.61 18.60
C GLY A 596 -24.32 -25.56 19.28
N HIS A 597 -24.20 -24.28 18.88
CA HIS A 597 -25.01 -23.16 19.33
C HIS A 597 -25.87 -22.56 18.20
N GLY A 598 -25.94 -23.23 17.02
CA GLY A 598 -26.77 -22.82 15.89
C GLY A 598 -26.21 -21.63 15.09
N ARG A 599 -24.89 -21.41 15.09
CA ARG A 599 -24.23 -20.39 14.29
C ARG A 599 -23.63 -21.02 13.05
N ALA A 600 -23.92 -20.45 11.88
CA ALA A 600 -23.32 -20.88 10.63
C ALA A 600 -21.89 -20.33 10.49
N LEU A 601 -20.94 -21.22 10.27
CA LEU A 601 -19.57 -20.91 9.86
C LEU A 601 -19.44 -21.24 8.38
N VAL A 602 -19.04 -20.27 7.58
CA VAL A 602 -18.85 -20.44 6.14
C VAL A 602 -17.36 -20.23 5.84
N GLU A 603 -16.71 -21.26 5.35
CA GLU A 603 -15.28 -21.21 4.99
C GLU A 603 -15.15 -21.29 3.47
N PHE A 604 -14.41 -20.32 2.88
CA PHE A 604 -14.16 -20.25 1.44
C PHE A 604 -12.67 -20.27 1.14
N GLY A 605 -12.28 -21.03 0.12
CA GLY A 605 -10.93 -21.03 -0.44
C GLY A 605 -10.92 -20.47 -1.86
N ILE A 606 -9.98 -19.57 -2.16
CA ILE A 606 -9.72 -19.09 -3.52
C ILE A 606 -8.33 -19.52 -3.94
N GLN A 607 -8.23 -20.21 -5.09
CA GLN A 607 -6.95 -20.49 -5.75
C GLN A 607 -6.75 -19.58 -6.96
N GLN A 608 -5.57 -18.94 -7.02
CA GLN A 608 -5.17 -18.17 -8.20
C GLN A 608 -4.82 -19.10 -9.35
N ALA A 609 -5.44 -18.91 -10.51
CA ALA A 609 -5.09 -19.62 -11.73
C ALA A 609 -3.70 -19.17 -12.22
N GLY A 610 -2.70 -20.02 -12.06
CA GLY A 610 -1.35 -19.78 -12.57
C GLY A 610 -0.26 -20.34 -11.65
N ALA A 611 -0.10 -21.65 -11.66
CA ALA A 611 1.10 -22.49 -11.51
C ALA A 611 0.71 -23.85 -10.90
N VAL A 612 0.16 -24.73 -11.72
CA VAL A 612 0.13 -26.15 -11.40
C VAL A 612 1.48 -26.72 -11.82
N GLN A 613 2.42 -26.84 -10.89
CA GLN A 613 3.47 -27.84 -11.00
C GLN A 613 2.90 -29.17 -10.51
N CYS A 614 2.59 -30.04 -11.43
CA CYS A 614 2.32 -31.44 -11.13
C CYS A 614 3.54 -32.06 -10.49
N GLN A 615 3.46 -32.45 -9.21
CA GLN A 615 4.32 -33.46 -8.64
C GLN A 615 3.73 -34.83 -8.96
N PRO A 616 4.51 -35.82 -9.42
CA PRO A 616 4.00 -37.16 -9.69
C PRO A 616 3.71 -37.89 -8.38
N GLN A 617 2.53 -38.47 -8.31
CA GLN A 617 2.16 -39.45 -7.27
C GLN A 617 3.08 -40.67 -7.38
N ALA A 618 3.65 -41.07 -6.26
CA ALA A 618 4.34 -42.35 -6.11
C ALA A 618 3.31 -43.49 -6.19
N ALA A 619 3.37 -44.26 -7.24
CA ALA A 619 2.69 -45.54 -7.34
C ALA A 619 3.53 -46.63 -6.68
N GLY A 620 2.85 -47.55 -6.00
CA GLY A 620 3.39 -48.57 -5.13
C GLY A 620 4.31 -49.60 -5.79
N GLN A 621 5.00 -50.23 -4.91
CA GLN A 621 5.94 -51.35 -5.09
C GLN A 621 5.37 -52.49 -5.94
N HIS A 622 6.18 -52.95 -6.91
CA HIS A 622 6.31 -54.38 -7.24
C HIS A 622 7.78 -54.70 -7.53
N GLN A 623 8.26 -55.75 -6.86
CA GLN A 623 9.55 -56.36 -7.01
C GLN A 623 9.71 -57.00 -8.38
N GLY A 624 10.94 -57.04 -8.88
CA GLY A 624 11.34 -57.89 -9.99
C GLY A 624 12.80 -57.65 -10.40
N ASP A 625 13.64 -58.65 -10.16
CA ASP A 625 15.07 -58.76 -10.40
C ASP A 625 15.54 -58.50 -11.83
N GLY A 626 16.83 -58.15 -11.98
CA GLY A 626 17.60 -58.48 -13.18
C GLY A 626 18.63 -57.44 -13.65
N ASP A 627 19.86 -57.70 -13.31
CA ASP A 627 21.18 -57.49 -13.94
C ASP A 627 21.35 -56.58 -15.17
N GLY A 628 22.48 -55.82 -15.17
CA GLY A 628 23.18 -55.50 -16.41
C GLY A 628 23.83 -54.12 -16.52
N GLU A 629 25.07 -54.07 -16.16
CA GLU A 629 26.29 -53.34 -16.60
C GLU A 629 26.26 -52.22 -17.66
N HIS A 630 27.22 -51.31 -17.45
CA HIS A 630 28.02 -50.44 -18.36
C HIS A 630 27.35 -49.17 -18.93
N GLY A 631 27.91 -47.99 -18.70
CA GLY A 631 29.15 -47.46 -19.24
C GLY A 631 28.99 -45.97 -19.55
N GLN A 632 29.88 -45.19 -19.03
CA GLN A 632 30.59 -44.00 -19.59
C GLN A 632 29.86 -42.81 -20.23
N GLU A 633 30.19 -41.67 -19.63
CA GLU A 633 30.84 -40.45 -20.22
C GLU A 633 30.05 -39.48 -21.12
N ALA A 634 30.13 -38.28 -20.72
CA ALA A 634 30.71 -37.03 -21.27
C ALA A 634 29.77 -35.95 -21.77
N THR A 635 29.97 -34.81 -21.12
CA THR A 635 30.10 -33.43 -21.65
C THR A 635 29.16 -32.91 -22.75
N HIS A 636 28.38 -31.93 -22.47
CA HIS A 636 28.56 -30.50 -22.86
C HIS A 636 27.60 -29.60 -22.12
#